data_eed2ec53292ea056b31237dc8459741b
#
_entry.id   eed2ec53292ea056b31237dc8459741b
#
_cell.length_a   1.000
_cell.length_b   1.000
_cell.length_c   1.000
_cell.angle_alpha   90.00
_cell.angle_beta   90.00
_cell.angle_gamma   90.00
#
_symmetry.space_group_name_H-M   'P 1'
#
loop_
_entity.id
_entity.type
_entity.pdbx_description
1 polymer ?
#
loop_
_entity_poly.entity_id
_entity_poly.type
_entity_poly.pdbx_seq_one_letter_code
_entity_poly.pdbx_strand_id
1 'polypeptide(L)'
;MNKVGRIQKVIVLSGMVMVGVVASVFGQTEDSLANRLPRRFVHGLGVEARPEYVFPTHPFLRGENPERKLIRGAFSTHFKYALHYQPGSIYDRIYGNVYQGIGLGCYSFGESRQIGNPVAFYLFQGARIARICPWLSFNYEWNFGLSGGWKPYDEQYNSYNKMVGSKINAYLNANFYLRWALSPRLSLTSGVTLTHFSNGNTNFPNAGVNTLGGKLGVEYNFYRKEDLTSLHAAASYHIPPFQRHVSYDFVFFGSWRRKGIWMQEGQYPLPESYPVFGFNFAPMYNVDYKLRLGVSLDGVYDGSANLYLSDEVYGDIDKSQIRRPALYNQFALGMSGRVEYV
;
A
#
# COMPACT_ATOMS: atom_id res chain seq x y z
N MET A 1 32.69 -26.24 2.43
CA MET A 1 31.22 -26.45 2.37
C MET A 1 30.56 -25.09 2.32
N ASN A 2 30.17 -24.68 1.12
CA ASN A 2 29.70 -23.32 0.84
C ASN A 2 28.22 -23.19 1.18
N LYS A 3 27.90 -22.39 2.20
CA LYS A 3 26.52 -21.92 2.44
C LYS A 3 26.25 -20.74 1.53
N VAL A 4 25.52 -20.97 0.46
CA VAL A 4 25.00 -19.90 -0.40
C VAL A 4 23.71 -19.37 0.23
N GLY A 5 23.77 -18.19 0.84
CA GLY A 5 22.59 -17.48 1.34
C GLY A 5 21.70 -17.06 0.17
N ARG A 6 20.44 -17.50 0.16
CA ARG A 6 19.43 -17.02 -0.78
C ARG A 6 19.02 -15.60 -0.42
N ILE A 7 19.35 -14.66 -1.27
CA ILE A 7 18.86 -13.28 -1.20
C ILE A 7 17.46 -13.26 -1.82
N GLN A 8 16.45 -13.06 -1.01
CA GLN A 8 15.10 -12.79 -1.52
C GLN A 8 14.96 -11.28 -1.77
N LYS A 9 14.93 -10.90 -3.04
CA LYS A 9 14.67 -9.50 -3.44
C LYS A 9 13.16 -9.29 -3.52
N VAL A 10 12.63 -8.44 -2.67
CA VAL A 10 11.26 -7.95 -2.77
C VAL A 10 11.32 -6.54 -3.34
N ILE A 11 10.78 -6.36 -4.55
CA ILE A 11 10.65 -5.04 -5.19
C ILE A 11 9.30 -4.48 -4.75
N VAL A 12 9.33 -3.43 -3.93
CA VAL A 12 8.15 -2.66 -3.58
C VAL A 12 8.09 -1.46 -4.51
N LEU A 13 7.15 -1.47 -5.46
CA LEU A 13 6.88 -0.32 -6.32
C LEU A 13 5.88 0.58 -5.59
N SER A 14 6.31 1.70 -5.05
CA SER A 14 5.40 2.73 -4.60
C SER A 14 5.04 3.63 -5.79
N GLY A 15 3.79 4.05 -5.87
CA GLY A 15 3.18 4.80 -6.99
C GLY A 15 3.73 6.19 -7.28
N MET A 16 4.75 6.55 -6.64
CA MET A 16 5.81 7.47 -7.00
C MET A 16 6.90 6.63 -7.62
N VAL A 17 7.75 7.16 -8.47
CA VAL A 17 8.98 6.50 -8.88
C VAL A 17 9.86 6.31 -7.62
N MET A 18 9.39 5.49 -6.69
CA MET A 18 10.09 5.04 -5.52
C MET A 18 10.51 3.61 -5.85
N VAL A 19 11.73 3.45 -6.35
CA VAL A 19 12.33 2.13 -6.49
C VAL A 19 12.95 1.82 -5.14
N GLY A 20 12.20 1.08 -4.32
CA GLY A 20 12.71 0.52 -3.09
C GLY A 20 13.17 -0.92 -3.36
N VAL A 21 14.42 -1.22 -3.10
CA VAL A 21 14.92 -2.60 -3.08
C VAL A 21 14.97 -3.04 -1.63
N VAL A 22 14.07 -3.94 -1.24
CA VAL A 22 14.15 -4.61 0.06
C VAL A 22 14.97 -5.87 -0.12
N ALA A 23 16.16 -5.91 0.46
CA ALA A 23 16.97 -7.11 0.55
C ALA A 23 16.91 -7.64 1.98
N SER A 24 16.20 -8.73 2.19
CA SER A 24 16.23 -9.47 3.45
C SER A 24 17.25 -10.60 3.32
N VAL A 25 18.31 -10.54 4.12
CA VAL A 25 19.32 -11.60 4.18
C VAL A 25 18.90 -12.57 5.28
N PHE A 26 18.28 -13.67 4.89
CA PHE A 26 17.95 -14.77 5.80
C PHE A 26 19.13 -15.73 5.90
N GLY A 27 19.69 -15.86 7.09
CA GLY A 27 20.53 -16.99 7.44
C GLY A 27 19.64 -18.19 7.77
N GLN A 28 18.99 -18.81 6.78
CA GLN A 28 18.23 -20.04 7.00
C GLN A 28 19.09 -21.26 6.72
N THR A 29 19.14 -22.16 7.69
CA THR A 29 19.40 -23.58 7.42
C THR A 29 18.22 -24.10 6.59
N GLU A 30 18.49 -24.64 5.39
CA GLU A 30 17.45 -25.27 4.57
C GLU A 30 16.79 -26.39 5.34
N ASP A 31 15.51 -26.18 5.71
CA ASP A 31 14.67 -27.26 6.21
C ASP A 31 14.36 -28.21 5.06
N SER A 32 14.92 -29.39 5.11
CA SER A 32 14.76 -30.45 4.11
C SER A 32 13.30 -30.91 3.90
N LEU A 33 12.39 -30.50 4.78
CA LEU A 33 10.95 -30.76 4.70
C LEU A 33 10.20 -29.80 3.76
N ALA A 34 10.64 -28.55 3.64
CA ALA A 34 10.00 -27.56 2.76
C ALA A 34 10.12 -27.94 1.25
N ASN A 35 11.11 -28.75 0.90
CA ASN A 35 11.33 -29.22 -0.47
C ASN A 35 10.48 -30.44 -0.87
N ARG A 36 9.77 -31.09 0.03
CA ARG A 36 9.03 -32.34 -0.25
C ARG A 36 7.55 -32.14 -0.57
N LEU A 37 6.98 -30.96 -0.29
CA LEU A 37 5.58 -30.68 -0.62
C LEU A 37 5.49 -29.84 -1.90
N PRO A 38 4.67 -30.23 -2.88
CA PRO A 38 4.47 -29.42 -4.08
C PRO A 38 3.93 -28.05 -3.66
N ARG A 39 4.68 -26.98 -4.00
CA ARG A 39 4.25 -25.57 -3.81
C ARG A 39 3.13 -25.28 -4.80
N ARG A 40 1.94 -25.65 -4.43
CA ARG A 40 0.78 -25.42 -5.27
C ARG A 40 -0.06 -24.30 -4.71
N PHE A 41 -0.34 -23.32 -5.54
CA PHE A 41 -1.30 -22.26 -5.21
C PHE A 41 -2.69 -22.65 -5.72
N VAL A 42 -3.70 -22.26 -4.95
CA VAL A 42 -5.09 -22.25 -5.36
C VAL A 42 -5.42 -20.87 -5.88
N HIS A 43 -6.00 -20.82 -7.05
CA HIS A 43 -6.41 -19.57 -7.70
C HIS A 43 -7.80 -19.16 -7.22
N GLY A 44 -8.02 -17.85 -7.10
CA GLY A 44 -9.30 -17.28 -6.72
C GLY A 44 -9.63 -16.06 -7.59
N LEU A 45 -10.91 -15.86 -7.82
CA LEU A 45 -11.47 -14.65 -8.43
C LEU A 45 -12.40 -13.98 -7.45
N GLY A 46 -12.36 -12.65 -7.37
CA GLY A 46 -13.22 -11.84 -6.53
C GLY A 46 -13.79 -10.65 -7.26
N VAL A 47 -15.02 -10.30 -6.91
CA VAL A 47 -15.66 -9.04 -7.32
C VAL A 47 -16.16 -8.36 -6.07
N GLU A 48 -15.91 -7.06 -5.93
CA GLU A 48 -16.31 -6.26 -4.79
C GLU A 48 -16.97 -4.95 -5.22
N ALA A 49 -17.94 -4.51 -4.44
CA ALA A 49 -18.57 -3.19 -4.53
C ALA A 49 -18.30 -2.44 -3.21
N ARG A 50 -17.92 -1.18 -3.31
CA ARG A 50 -17.54 -0.35 -2.16
C ARG A 50 -18.20 1.02 -2.25
N PRO A 51 -19.31 1.25 -1.53
CA PRO A 51 -19.80 2.59 -1.25
C PRO A 51 -18.89 3.26 -0.20
N GLU A 52 -18.40 4.46 -0.49
CA GLU A 52 -17.38 5.13 0.31
C GLU A 52 -17.77 6.58 0.59
N TYR A 53 -17.46 7.06 1.80
CA TYR A 53 -17.52 8.46 2.19
C TYR A 53 -16.17 9.12 1.91
N VAL A 54 -16.18 10.25 1.22
CA VAL A 54 -14.99 11.06 0.92
C VAL A 54 -14.78 12.06 2.04
N PHE A 55 -13.63 12.01 2.72
CA PHE A 55 -13.30 12.98 3.76
C PHE A 55 -13.10 14.38 3.16
N PRO A 56 -13.81 15.40 3.63
CA PRO A 56 -13.74 16.77 3.09
C PRO A 56 -12.49 17.52 3.59
N THR A 57 -11.31 16.95 3.34
CA THR A 57 -10.02 17.48 3.81
C THR A 57 -9.59 18.75 3.06
N HIS A 58 -10.17 19.05 1.91
CA HIS A 58 -9.85 20.20 1.09
C HIS A 58 -11.10 21.03 0.77
N PRO A 59 -11.00 22.41 0.66
CA PRO A 59 -12.11 23.28 0.32
C PRO A 59 -12.89 22.88 -0.94
N PHE A 60 -12.20 22.39 -1.97
CA PHE A 60 -12.82 21.85 -3.19
C PHE A 60 -13.89 20.77 -2.89
N LEU A 61 -13.63 19.87 -1.96
CA LEU A 61 -14.58 18.82 -1.55
C LEU A 61 -15.73 19.39 -0.70
N ARG A 62 -15.53 20.56 -0.09
CA ARG A 62 -16.51 21.27 0.73
C ARG A 62 -17.42 22.19 -0.05
N GLY A 63 -17.32 22.20 -1.39
CA GLY A 63 -18.16 22.98 -2.27
C GLY A 63 -17.48 24.22 -2.88
N GLU A 64 -16.20 24.46 -2.59
CA GLU A 64 -15.40 25.46 -3.30
C GLU A 64 -14.95 24.89 -4.66
N ASN A 65 -15.92 24.58 -5.50
CA ASN A 65 -15.77 24.07 -6.87
C ASN A 65 -16.77 24.78 -7.79
N PRO A 66 -16.63 24.74 -9.13
CA PRO A 66 -17.51 25.45 -10.05
C PRO A 66 -18.99 25.11 -9.89
N GLU A 67 -19.32 23.89 -9.51
CA GLU A 67 -20.69 23.45 -9.30
C GLU A 67 -21.24 23.80 -7.91
N ARG A 68 -20.40 24.35 -7.02
CA ARG A 68 -20.71 24.65 -5.60
C ARG A 68 -21.32 23.44 -4.86
N LYS A 69 -20.88 22.26 -5.22
CA LYS A 69 -21.43 20.98 -4.74
C LYS A 69 -20.49 20.30 -3.76
N LEU A 70 -21.04 19.79 -2.66
CA LEU A 70 -20.31 18.96 -1.72
C LEU A 70 -20.02 17.59 -2.37
N ILE A 71 -18.75 17.16 -2.32
CA ILE A 71 -18.30 15.85 -2.81
C ILE A 71 -18.02 14.99 -1.60
N ARG A 72 -18.99 14.17 -1.20
CA ARG A 72 -18.91 13.31 0.00
C ARG A 72 -19.07 11.83 -0.29
N GLY A 73 -19.49 11.45 -1.48
CA GLY A 73 -19.70 10.07 -1.86
C GLY A 73 -18.76 9.62 -2.95
N ALA A 74 -18.27 8.41 -2.83
CA ALA A 74 -17.61 7.69 -3.90
C ALA A 74 -18.19 6.27 -3.97
N PHE A 75 -18.08 5.67 -5.13
CA PHE A 75 -18.42 4.27 -5.34
C PHE A 75 -17.31 3.62 -6.15
N SER A 76 -16.91 2.41 -5.75
CA SER A 76 -15.92 1.66 -6.52
C SER A 76 -16.33 0.21 -6.71
N THR A 77 -15.89 -0.36 -7.84
CA THR A 77 -16.01 -1.79 -8.14
C THR A 77 -14.62 -2.36 -8.36
N HIS A 78 -14.36 -3.51 -7.77
CA HIS A 78 -13.06 -4.16 -7.83
C HIS A 78 -13.16 -5.56 -8.42
N PHE A 79 -12.18 -5.88 -9.28
CA PHE A 79 -11.93 -7.22 -9.79
C PHE A 79 -10.59 -7.70 -9.24
N LYS A 80 -10.56 -8.91 -8.69
CA LYS A 80 -9.39 -9.44 -7.97
C LYS A 80 -9.06 -10.83 -8.47
N TYR A 81 -7.75 -11.07 -8.67
CA TYR A 81 -7.21 -12.40 -8.88
C TYR A 81 -6.25 -12.74 -7.76
N ALA A 82 -6.59 -13.77 -6.99
CA ALA A 82 -5.88 -14.17 -5.79
C ALA A 82 -5.17 -15.51 -5.95
N LEU A 83 -4.04 -15.63 -5.27
CA LEU A 83 -3.27 -16.85 -5.08
C LEU A 83 -3.29 -17.19 -3.58
N HIS A 84 -3.86 -18.32 -3.23
CA HIS A 84 -3.90 -18.86 -1.87
C HIS A 84 -2.94 -20.02 -1.74
N TYR A 85 -2.36 -20.21 -0.55
CA TYR A 85 -1.71 -21.49 -0.27
C TYR A 85 -2.72 -22.63 -0.30
N GLN A 86 -2.26 -23.81 -0.70
CA GLN A 86 -3.11 -25.01 -0.65
C GLN A 86 -3.63 -25.22 0.78
N PRO A 87 -4.96 -25.41 0.95
CA PRO A 87 -5.56 -25.61 2.26
C PRO A 87 -4.92 -26.77 3.01
N GLY A 88 -4.64 -26.55 4.29
CA GLY A 88 -4.00 -27.55 5.15
C GLY A 88 -2.50 -27.73 4.92
N SER A 89 -1.88 -27.04 3.95
CA SER A 89 -0.43 -27.00 3.82
C SER A 89 0.22 -26.42 5.08
N ILE A 90 1.52 -26.69 5.26
CA ILE A 90 2.26 -26.14 6.39
C ILE A 90 2.20 -24.62 6.43
N TYR A 91 2.26 -23.96 5.27
CA TYR A 91 2.17 -22.50 5.13
C TYR A 91 0.78 -21.97 5.49
N ASP A 92 -0.30 -22.64 5.05
CA ASP A 92 -1.67 -22.28 5.43
C ASP A 92 -1.89 -22.39 6.95
N ARG A 93 -1.33 -23.43 7.57
CA ARG A 93 -1.43 -23.64 9.02
C ARG A 93 -0.61 -22.63 9.82
N ILE A 94 0.60 -22.31 9.38
CA ILE A 94 1.47 -21.32 10.03
C ILE A 94 0.88 -19.93 9.89
N TYR A 95 0.60 -19.49 8.66
CA TYR A 95 0.26 -18.08 8.36
C TYR A 95 -1.23 -17.77 8.32
N GLY A 96 -2.09 -18.77 8.51
CA GLY A 96 -3.52 -18.52 8.68
C GLY A 96 -4.26 -18.09 7.42
N ASN A 97 -4.15 -18.86 6.35
CA ASN A 97 -4.84 -18.58 5.07
C ASN A 97 -4.40 -17.26 4.43
N VAL A 98 -3.09 -17.03 4.40
CA VAL A 98 -2.51 -15.90 3.67
C VAL A 98 -2.77 -16.06 2.18
N TYR A 99 -3.13 -14.96 1.55
CA TYR A 99 -3.32 -14.87 0.11
C TYR A 99 -2.73 -13.56 -0.41
N GLN A 100 -2.36 -13.56 -1.66
CA GLN A 100 -1.87 -12.38 -2.37
C GLN A 100 -2.33 -12.41 -3.83
N GLY A 101 -2.29 -11.26 -4.49
CA GLY A 101 -2.75 -11.21 -5.86
C GLY A 101 -2.69 -9.83 -6.47
N ILE A 102 -3.40 -9.69 -7.59
CA ILE A 102 -3.54 -8.45 -8.35
C ILE A 102 -5.00 -8.04 -8.43
N GLY A 103 -5.25 -6.75 -8.43
CA GLY A 103 -6.60 -6.20 -8.52
C GLY A 103 -6.69 -4.98 -9.42
N LEU A 104 -7.90 -4.76 -9.91
CA LEU A 104 -8.31 -3.60 -10.68
C LEU A 104 -9.52 -2.97 -9.98
N GLY A 105 -9.43 -1.67 -9.65
CA GLY A 105 -10.52 -0.92 -9.00
C GLY A 105 -10.95 0.26 -9.87
N CYS A 106 -12.23 0.34 -10.20
CA CYS A 106 -12.83 1.45 -10.94
C CYS A 106 -13.59 2.36 -9.97
N TYR A 107 -13.24 3.63 -9.93
CA TYR A 107 -13.77 4.62 -8.98
C TYR A 107 -14.62 5.68 -9.67
N SER A 108 -15.70 6.10 -8.99
CA SER A 108 -16.50 7.27 -9.33
C SER A 108 -16.73 8.12 -8.09
N PHE A 109 -16.42 9.40 -8.17
CA PHE A 109 -16.62 10.39 -7.12
C PHE A 109 -17.86 11.26 -7.34
N GLY A 110 -18.67 10.93 -8.35
CA GLY A 110 -19.83 11.73 -8.73
C GLY A 110 -19.51 13.06 -9.40
N GLU A 111 -18.21 13.36 -9.64
CA GLU A 111 -17.71 14.58 -10.26
C GLU A 111 -16.58 14.25 -11.26
N SER A 112 -16.98 13.69 -12.40
CA SER A 112 -16.02 13.22 -13.42
C SER A 112 -15.37 14.34 -14.23
N ARG A 113 -15.98 15.56 -14.25
CA ARG A 113 -15.45 16.69 -15.02
C ARG A 113 -14.18 17.26 -14.42
N GLN A 114 -14.07 17.25 -13.09
CA GLN A 114 -12.95 17.87 -12.38
C GLN A 114 -12.04 16.85 -11.67
N ILE A 115 -12.59 15.74 -11.18
CA ILE A 115 -11.82 14.68 -10.53
C ILE A 115 -11.41 13.60 -11.53
N GLY A 116 -12.30 13.26 -12.47
CA GLY A 116 -12.18 12.11 -13.35
C GLY A 116 -12.83 10.85 -12.75
N ASN A 117 -12.66 9.74 -13.45
CA ASN A 117 -13.05 8.40 -13.00
C ASN A 117 -11.79 7.52 -12.94
N PRO A 118 -11.05 7.58 -11.85
CA PRO A 118 -9.77 6.87 -11.78
C PRO A 118 -9.94 5.35 -11.73
N VAL A 119 -8.99 4.68 -12.35
CA VAL A 119 -8.82 3.24 -12.30
C VAL A 119 -7.53 2.92 -11.57
N ALA A 120 -7.61 2.10 -10.53
CA ALA A 120 -6.47 1.65 -9.75
C ALA A 120 -6.07 0.23 -10.19
N PHE A 121 -4.78 0.02 -10.49
CA PHE A 121 -4.17 -1.28 -10.60
C PHE A 121 -3.27 -1.52 -9.39
N TYR A 122 -3.47 -2.63 -8.66
CA TYR A 122 -2.81 -2.84 -7.39
C TYR A 122 -2.43 -4.30 -7.13
N LEU A 123 -1.41 -4.46 -6.31
CA LEU A 123 -1.09 -5.70 -5.62
C LEU A 123 -1.84 -5.71 -4.29
N PHE A 124 -2.24 -6.89 -3.83
CA PHE A 124 -2.82 -7.05 -2.51
C PHE A 124 -2.27 -8.27 -1.78
N GLN A 125 -2.32 -8.17 -0.48
CA GLN A 125 -2.05 -9.27 0.44
C GLN A 125 -3.03 -9.21 1.59
N GLY A 126 -3.49 -10.36 2.03
CA GLY A 126 -4.36 -10.48 3.19
C GLY A 126 -4.18 -11.80 3.90
N ALA A 127 -4.70 -11.84 5.12
CA ALA A 127 -4.69 -13.04 5.93
C ALA A 127 -5.90 -13.06 6.89
N ARG A 128 -6.16 -14.24 7.44
CA ARG A 128 -7.15 -14.41 8.48
C ARG A 128 -6.58 -14.01 9.84
N ILE A 129 -7.21 -13.04 10.49
CA ILE A 129 -6.90 -12.64 11.87
C ILE A 129 -7.45 -13.68 12.85
N ALA A 130 -8.74 -14.04 12.69
CA ALA A 130 -9.41 -14.97 13.58
C ALA A 130 -10.46 -15.82 12.85
N ARG A 131 -10.60 -17.08 13.26
CA ARG A 131 -11.73 -17.93 12.87
C ARG A 131 -12.78 -17.85 13.98
N ILE A 132 -13.92 -17.24 13.68
CA ILE A 132 -15.03 -17.07 14.63
C ILE A 132 -15.79 -18.41 14.75
N CYS A 133 -16.08 -19.03 13.58
CA CYS A 133 -16.67 -20.36 13.50
C CYS A 133 -16.27 -21.02 12.15
N PRO A 134 -16.66 -22.28 11.87
CA PRO A 134 -16.21 -22.99 10.65
C PRO A 134 -16.52 -22.27 9.34
N TRP A 135 -17.59 -21.50 9.28
CA TRP A 135 -18.03 -20.79 8.08
C TRP A 135 -17.81 -19.26 8.14
N LEU A 136 -17.29 -18.72 9.26
CA LEU A 136 -17.07 -17.28 9.46
C LEU A 136 -15.68 -16.99 9.97
N SER A 137 -14.97 -16.10 9.30
CA SER A 137 -13.66 -15.60 9.73
C SER A 137 -13.56 -14.09 9.63
N PHE A 138 -12.74 -13.50 10.50
CA PHE A 138 -12.33 -12.11 10.46
C PHE A 138 -10.96 -12.01 9.81
N ASN A 139 -10.83 -11.09 8.82
CA ASN A 139 -9.67 -11.00 7.95
C ASN A 139 -9.23 -9.56 7.77
N TYR A 140 -7.97 -9.36 7.38
CA TYR A 140 -7.48 -8.09 6.88
C TYR A 140 -6.94 -8.25 5.46
N GLU A 141 -6.85 -7.15 4.75
CA GLU A 141 -6.21 -7.06 3.45
C GLU A 141 -5.68 -5.65 3.25
N TRP A 142 -4.47 -5.53 2.77
CA TRP A 142 -3.92 -4.26 2.31
C TRP A 142 -3.64 -4.32 0.81
N ASN A 143 -3.83 -3.19 0.14
CA ASN A 143 -3.65 -3.05 -1.29
C ASN A 143 -2.71 -1.88 -1.54
N PHE A 144 -1.81 -2.06 -2.48
CA PHE A 144 -0.84 -1.07 -2.88
C PHE A 144 -0.69 -1.04 -4.40
N GLY A 145 -0.77 0.14 -5.02
CA GLY A 145 -0.68 0.26 -6.46
C GLY A 145 -0.69 1.68 -6.99
N LEU A 146 -1.05 1.80 -8.25
CA LEU A 146 -1.16 3.04 -8.99
C LEU A 146 -2.57 3.24 -9.49
N SER A 147 -3.02 4.48 -9.53
CA SER A 147 -4.29 4.85 -10.13
C SER A 147 -4.10 5.92 -11.21
N GLY A 148 -4.76 5.73 -12.34
CA GLY A 148 -4.77 6.66 -13.48
C GLY A 148 -6.20 7.09 -13.82
N GLY A 149 -6.35 8.07 -14.73
CA GLY A 149 -7.66 8.60 -15.11
C GLY A 149 -8.12 9.81 -14.27
N TRP A 150 -7.23 10.34 -13.45
CA TRP A 150 -7.42 11.59 -12.74
C TRP A 150 -7.37 12.78 -13.68
N LYS A 151 -8.13 13.83 -13.35
CA LYS A 151 -8.02 15.15 -13.96
C LYS A 151 -7.25 16.05 -13.00
N PRO A 152 -5.94 16.28 -13.24
CA PRO A 152 -5.12 17.06 -12.33
C PRO A 152 -5.51 18.53 -12.33
N TYR A 153 -5.01 19.25 -11.34
CA TYR A 153 -5.03 20.70 -11.30
C TYR A 153 -4.44 21.28 -12.60
N ASP A 154 -5.11 22.29 -13.11
CA ASP A 154 -4.69 23.10 -14.25
C ASP A 154 -5.20 24.52 -14.02
N GLU A 155 -4.34 25.52 -14.17
CA GLU A 155 -4.68 26.93 -13.86
C GLU A 155 -5.82 27.46 -14.72
N GLN A 156 -5.93 27.00 -15.97
CA GLN A 156 -6.92 27.48 -16.93
C GLN A 156 -8.20 26.65 -16.92
N TYR A 157 -8.06 25.31 -16.84
CA TYR A 157 -9.17 24.38 -17.08
C TYR A 157 -9.67 23.66 -15.82
N ASN A 158 -8.86 23.59 -14.73
CA ASN A 158 -9.23 22.89 -13.50
C ASN A 158 -8.61 23.53 -12.25
N SER A 159 -8.69 24.84 -12.14
CA SER A 159 -8.02 25.65 -11.10
C SER A 159 -8.53 25.41 -9.67
N TYR A 160 -9.73 24.90 -9.51
CA TYR A 160 -10.31 24.59 -8.20
C TYR A 160 -9.80 23.26 -7.61
N ASN A 161 -9.38 22.31 -8.47
CA ASN A 161 -8.96 20.98 -8.00
C ASN A 161 -7.51 20.95 -7.51
N LYS A 162 -7.24 21.60 -6.39
CA LYS A 162 -5.91 21.56 -5.74
C LYS A 162 -5.63 20.27 -4.96
N MET A 163 -6.48 19.23 -5.09
CA MET A 163 -6.27 17.93 -4.43
C MET A 163 -5.30 17.04 -5.18
N VAL A 164 -5.36 17.09 -6.52
CA VAL A 164 -4.67 16.15 -7.39
C VAL A 164 -3.84 16.91 -8.41
N GLY A 165 -2.54 16.85 -8.29
CA GLY A 165 -1.59 17.55 -9.20
C GLY A 165 -1.02 16.64 -10.30
N SER A 166 -1.41 15.37 -10.39
CA SER A 166 -0.88 14.44 -11.39
C SER A 166 -1.93 13.49 -11.94
N LYS A 167 -1.72 13.04 -13.19
CA LYS A 167 -2.61 12.06 -13.87
C LYS A 167 -2.50 10.66 -13.29
N ILE A 168 -1.37 10.35 -12.65
CA ILE A 168 -1.10 9.07 -11.99
C ILE A 168 -0.83 9.35 -10.52
N ASN A 169 -1.50 8.61 -9.63
CA ASN A 169 -1.36 8.72 -8.19
C ASN A 169 -1.15 7.35 -7.57
N ALA A 170 -0.49 7.29 -6.43
CA ALA A 170 -0.43 6.11 -5.61
C ALA A 170 -1.83 5.76 -5.10
N TYR A 171 -2.08 4.48 -4.99
CA TYR A 171 -3.26 3.86 -4.41
C TYR A 171 -2.85 3.04 -3.21
N LEU A 172 -3.33 3.41 -2.03
CA LEU A 172 -3.15 2.69 -0.78
C LEU A 172 -4.53 2.36 -0.23
N ASN A 173 -4.73 1.12 0.17
CA ASN A 173 -6.00 0.73 0.75
C ASN A 173 -5.81 -0.33 1.83
N ALA A 174 -6.61 -0.24 2.89
CA ALA A 174 -6.67 -1.23 3.97
C ALA A 174 -8.12 -1.65 4.18
N ASN A 175 -8.33 -2.95 4.36
CA ASN A 175 -9.63 -3.56 4.56
C ASN A 175 -9.61 -4.42 5.83
N PHE A 176 -10.70 -4.35 6.60
CA PHE A 176 -11.03 -5.32 7.65
C PHE A 176 -12.41 -5.88 7.36
N TYR A 177 -12.53 -7.20 7.25
CA TYR A 177 -13.74 -7.79 6.75
C TYR A 177 -14.04 -9.18 7.31
N LEU A 178 -15.31 -9.52 7.33
CA LEU A 178 -15.82 -10.85 7.59
C LEU A 178 -15.90 -11.62 6.26
N ARG A 179 -15.43 -12.85 6.27
CA ARG A 179 -15.56 -13.81 5.18
C ARG A 179 -16.50 -14.93 5.60
N TRP A 180 -17.58 -15.07 4.85
CA TRP A 180 -18.67 -16.02 5.02
C TRP A 180 -18.50 -17.15 4.01
N ALA A 181 -18.01 -18.32 4.41
CA ALA A 181 -17.85 -19.47 3.54
C ALA A 181 -19.21 -20.12 3.28
N LEU A 182 -19.79 -19.89 2.11
CA LEU A 182 -21.07 -20.50 1.68
C LEU A 182 -20.86 -21.93 1.21
N SER A 183 -19.70 -22.20 0.63
CA SER A 183 -19.23 -23.52 0.23
C SER A 183 -17.70 -23.54 0.28
N PRO A 184 -17.05 -24.71 0.07
CA PRO A 184 -15.60 -24.74 -0.05
C PRO A 184 -15.03 -23.82 -1.12
N ARG A 185 -15.80 -23.53 -2.18
CA ARG A 185 -15.37 -22.70 -3.30
C ARG A 185 -15.91 -21.28 -3.29
N LEU A 186 -17.06 -21.02 -2.69
CA LEU A 186 -17.76 -19.75 -2.73
C LEU A 186 -17.81 -19.11 -1.36
N SER A 187 -17.42 -17.85 -1.28
CA SER A 187 -17.49 -17.03 -0.08
C SER A 187 -18.10 -15.66 -0.39
N LEU A 188 -18.83 -15.12 0.58
CA LEU A 188 -19.19 -13.70 0.63
C LEU A 188 -18.21 -12.96 1.53
N THR A 189 -17.97 -11.69 1.25
CA THR A 189 -17.16 -10.81 2.09
C THR A 189 -17.95 -9.54 2.42
N SER A 190 -17.87 -9.09 3.66
CA SER A 190 -18.47 -7.83 4.10
C SER A 190 -17.60 -7.16 5.14
N GLY A 191 -17.38 -5.84 5.05
CA GLY A 191 -16.49 -5.18 5.96
C GLY A 191 -16.33 -3.69 5.71
N VAL A 192 -15.23 -3.14 6.21
CA VAL A 192 -14.86 -1.74 6.08
C VAL A 192 -13.60 -1.60 5.23
N THR A 193 -13.52 -0.50 4.50
CA THR A 193 -12.41 -0.16 3.61
C THR A 193 -11.96 1.27 3.85
N LEU A 194 -10.66 1.50 3.88
CA LEU A 194 -10.03 2.81 4.00
C LEU A 194 -9.09 2.98 2.80
N THR A 195 -9.29 4.04 2.01
CA THR A 195 -8.51 4.28 0.79
C THR A 195 -7.84 5.64 0.82
N HIS A 196 -6.62 5.71 0.33
CA HIS A 196 -5.85 6.92 0.15
C HIS A 196 -5.27 7.01 -1.26
N PHE A 197 -5.46 8.15 -1.90
CA PHE A 197 -4.84 8.51 -3.17
C PHE A 197 -3.96 9.74 -3.01
N SER A 198 -2.73 9.68 -3.47
CA SER A 198 -1.85 10.85 -3.53
C SER A 198 -0.71 10.64 -4.52
N ASN A 199 -0.12 11.73 -4.99
CA ASN A 199 1.12 11.65 -5.77
C ASN A 199 2.38 11.74 -4.87
N GLY A 200 2.19 11.85 -3.53
CA GLY A 200 3.23 11.96 -2.51
C GLY A 200 4.17 13.13 -2.71
N ASN A 201 3.65 14.24 -3.23
CA ASN A 201 4.39 15.46 -3.53
C ASN A 201 5.43 15.34 -4.66
N THR A 202 5.28 14.38 -5.59
CA THR A 202 6.08 14.38 -6.82
C THR A 202 5.66 15.52 -7.74
N ASN A 203 4.42 15.99 -7.61
CA ASN A 203 3.92 17.19 -8.27
C ASN A 203 3.00 17.97 -7.33
N PHE A 204 2.93 19.28 -7.54
CA PHE A 204 2.03 20.20 -6.81
C PHE A 204 0.79 20.50 -7.67
N PRO A 205 -0.39 20.64 -7.05
CA PRO A 205 -0.77 20.40 -5.66
C PRO A 205 -0.96 18.91 -5.32
N ASN A 206 -0.94 18.57 -4.02
CA ASN A 206 -1.18 17.22 -3.56
C ASN A 206 -1.84 17.19 -2.17
N ALA A 207 -3.09 17.61 -2.07
CA ALA A 207 -3.84 17.43 -0.82
C ALA A 207 -4.29 15.98 -0.61
N GLY A 208 -4.34 15.19 -1.70
CA GLY A 208 -4.77 13.79 -1.68
C GLY A 208 -6.27 13.60 -1.48
N VAL A 209 -6.73 12.37 -1.70
CA VAL A 209 -8.13 11.97 -1.50
C VAL A 209 -8.17 10.80 -0.54
N ASN A 210 -8.94 10.93 0.53
CA ASN A 210 -9.14 9.89 1.53
C ASN A 210 -10.61 9.47 1.54
N THR A 211 -10.86 8.17 1.60
CA THR A 211 -12.21 7.61 1.71
C THR A 211 -12.30 6.55 2.79
N LEU A 212 -13.48 6.44 3.41
CA LEU A 212 -13.86 5.36 4.32
C LEU A 212 -15.19 4.80 3.86
N GLY A 213 -15.32 3.51 3.76
CA GLY A 213 -16.55 2.93 3.26
C GLY A 213 -16.85 1.51 3.71
N GLY A 214 -17.97 1.01 3.21
CA GLY A 214 -18.33 -0.38 3.27
C GLY A 214 -17.71 -1.17 2.12
N LYS A 215 -17.49 -2.46 2.35
CA LYS A 215 -17.03 -3.42 1.36
C LYS A 215 -18.01 -4.59 1.34
N LEU A 216 -18.48 -4.94 0.16
CA LEU A 216 -19.26 -6.17 -0.09
C LEU A 216 -18.66 -6.88 -1.30
N GLY A 217 -18.51 -8.19 -1.21
CA GLY A 217 -17.89 -8.93 -2.30
C GLY A 217 -18.25 -10.41 -2.33
N VAL A 218 -17.94 -11.01 -3.46
CA VAL A 218 -18.03 -12.45 -3.72
C VAL A 218 -16.66 -12.94 -4.15
N GLU A 219 -16.22 -14.05 -3.59
CA GLU A 219 -14.95 -14.71 -3.93
C GLU A 219 -15.23 -16.15 -4.35
N TYR A 220 -14.64 -16.57 -5.47
CA TYR A 220 -14.68 -17.95 -5.95
C TYR A 220 -13.28 -18.53 -6.04
N ASN A 221 -13.04 -19.65 -5.35
CA ASN A 221 -11.75 -20.34 -5.31
C ASN A 221 -11.81 -21.64 -6.13
N PHE A 222 -10.83 -21.83 -7.02
CA PHE A 222 -10.72 -22.97 -7.93
C PHE A 222 -10.10 -24.19 -7.25
N TYR A 223 -10.66 -24.65 -6.13
CA TYR A 223 -10.22 -25.88 -5.47
C TYR A 223 -10.51 -27.11 -6.33
N ARG A 224 -9.53 -28.00 -6.45
CA ARG A 224 -9.71 -29.35 -6.98
C ARG A 224 -10.26 -30.28 -5.88
N LYS A 225 -10.74 -31.46 -6.28
CA LYS A 225 -11.20 -32.46 -5.30
C LYS A 225 -10.07 -32.86 -4.35
N GLU A 226 -8.87 -33.04 -4.89
CA GLU A 226 -7.66 -33.42 -4.13
C GLU A 226 -7.27 -32.33 -3.10
N ASP A 227 -7.46 -31.06 -3.40
CA ASP A 227 -7.20 -29.95 -2.47
C ASP A 227 -8.16 -30.01 -1.26
N LEU A 228 -9.39 -30.46 -1.47
CA LEU A 228 -10.42 -30.56 -0.44
C LEU A 228 -10.24 -31.85 0.41
N THR A 229 -9.79 -32.94 -0.20
CA THR A 229 -9.49 -34.19 0.54
C THR A 229 -8.21 -34.07 1.37
N SER A 230 -7.23 -33.29 0.92
CA SER A 230 -6.00 -33.05 1.65
C SER A 230 -6.22 -32.28 2.98
N LEU A 231 -7.32 -31.56 3.13
CA LEU A 231 -7.71 -30.92 4.40
C LEU A 231 -7.85 -31.92 5.55
N HIS A 232 -8.33 -33.13 5.29
CA HIS A 232 -8.48 -34.19 6.30
C HIS A 232 -7.13 -34.87 6.61
N ALA A 233 -6.28 -35.05 5.60
CA ALA A 233 -4.94 -35.62 5.78
C ALA A 233 -3.96 -34.63 6.44
N ALA A 234 -4.14 -33.33 6.23
CA ALA A 234 -3.26 -32.29 6.76
C ALA A 234 -3.29 -32.15 8.29
N ALA A 235 -4.30 -32.69 8.94
CA ALA A 235 -4.37 -32.73 10.43
C ALA A 235 -3.19 -33.45 11.07
N SER A 236 -2.49 -34.30 10.32
CA SER A 236 -1.36 -35.12 10.81
C SER A 236 0.02 -34.46 10.61
N TYR A 237 0.13 -33.34 9.85
CA TYR A 237 1.42 -32.68 9.68
C TYR A 237 1.84 -31.93 10.93
N HIS A 238 3.01 -32.31 11.49
CA HIS A 238 3.63 -31.60 12.60
C HIS A 238 4.28 -30.31 12.07
N ILE A 239 3.97 -29.13 12.66
CA ILE A 239 4.69 -27.89 12.39
C ILE A 239 6.03 -27.99 13.13
N PRO A 240 7.18 -27.88 12.42
CA PRO A 240 8.48 -27.93 13.07
C PRO A 240 8.60 -26.83 14.14
N PRO A 241 9.35 -27.07 15.22
CA PRO A 241 9.63 -26.01 16.18
C PRO A 241 10.40 -24.87 15.51
N PHE A 242 9.98 -23.63 15.78
CA PHE A 242 10.62 -22.45 15.20
C PHE A 242 12.01 -22.23 15.85
N GLN A 243 13.01 -22.02 15.03
CA GLN A 243 14.35 -21.64 15.50
C GLN A 243 14.46 -20.11 15.54
N ARG A 244 14.57 -19.55 16.74
CA ARG A 244 14.74 -18.11 16.94
C ARG A 244 16.07 -17.65 16.36
N HIS A 245 16.06 -16.55 15.62
CA HIS A 245 17.24 -16.00 14.97
C HIS A 245 17.12 -14.51 14.74
N VAL A 246 18.23 -13.83 14.44
CA VAL A 246 18.25 -12.44 14.01
C VAL A 246 18.31 -12.39 12.49
N SER A 247 17.50 -11.53 11.90
CA SER A 247 17.56 -11.16 10.47
C SER A 247 17.80 -9.66 10.33
N TYR A 248 18.25 -9.23 9.16
CA TYR A 248 18.55 -7.83 8.89
C TYR A 248 17.76 -7.37 7.66
N ASP A 249 16.96 -6.33 7.84
CA ASP A 249 16.20 -5.73 6.76
C ASP A 249 16.88 -4.43 6.32
N PHE A 250 17.13 -4.30 5.02
CA PHE A 250 17.61 -3.08 4.38
C PHE A 250 16.62 -2.62 3.33
N VAL A 251 16.20 -1.36 3.43
CA VAL A 251 15.35 -0.70 2.43
C VAL A 251 16.06 0.55 1.95
N PHE A 252 16.27 0.67 0.66
CA PHE A 252 16.69 1.90 0.02
C PHE A 252 15.55 2.44 -0.83
N PHE A 253 15.34 3.74 -0.78
CA PHE A 253 14.31 4.39 -1.57
C PHE A 253 14.81 5.70 -2.19
N GLY A 254 14.24 6.04 -3.33
CA GLY A 254 14.48 7.31 -4.01
C GLY A 254 13.22 7.85 -4.66
N SER A 255 13.12 9.16 -4.74
CA SER A 255 11.99 9.87 -5.32
C SER A 255 12.42 11.27 -5.75
N TRP A 256 11.54 11.95 -6.49
CA TRP A 256 11.61 13.39 -6.75
C TRP A 256 10.42 14.07 -6.09
N ARG A 257 10.66 15.22 -5.50
CA ARG A 257 9.65 15.98 -4.77
C ARG A 257 9.53 17.42 -5.31
N ARG A 258 8.31 17.83 -5.62
CA ARG A 258 7.96 19.20 -5.97
C ARG A 258 6.92 19.69 -4.98
N LYS A 259 7.38 20.40 -3.95
CA LYS A 259 6.52 20.98 -2.89
C LYS A 259 5.98 22.35 -3.30
N GLY A 260 4.96 22.82 -2.57
CA GLY A 260 4.60 24.21 -2.51
C GLY A 260 5.31 24.92 -1.35
N ILE A 261 5.75 26.14 -1.57
CA ILE A 261 6.22 27.06 -0.53
C ILE A 261 5.06 27.97 -0.10
N TRP A 262 4.91 28.20 1.20
CA TRP A 262 3.95 29.14 1.75
C TRP A 262 4.45 30.57 1.60
N MET A 263 3.62 31.43 1.02
CA MET A 263 3.79 32.88 0.95
C MET A 263 2.53 33.56 1.52
N GLN A 264 2.52 34.89 1.62
CA GLN A 264 1.41 35.63 2.24
C GLN A 264 0.03 35.32 1.62
N GLU A 265 -0.03 35.09 0.31
CA GLU A 265 -1.26 34.83 -0.42
C GLU A 265 -1.62 33.35 -0.61
N GLY A 266 -0.78 32.43 -0.13
CA GLY A 266 -1.04 30.99 -0.26
C GLY A 266 0.18 30.13 -0.51
N GLN A 267 -0.05 28.95 -1.07
CA GLN A 267 0.98 27.98 -1.38
C GLN A 267 1.27 27.96 -2.88
N TYR A 268 2.53 28.20 -3.23
CA TYR A 268 3.00 28.27 -4.61
C TYR A 268 3.95 27.11 -4.92
N PRO A 269 3.88 26.52 -6.12
CA PRO A 269 4.73 25.40 -6.49
C PRO A 269 6.20 25.81 -6.61
N LEU A 270 7.11 24.98 -6.15
CA LEU A 270 8.53 25.13 -6.47
C LEU A 270 8.73 24.97 -7.98
N PRO A 271 9.61 25.77 -8.62
CA PRO A 271 9.82 25.74 -10.07
C PRO A 271 10.42 24.42 -10.56
N GLU A 272 11.14 23.71 -9.69
CA GLU A 272 11.79 22.45 -10.03
C GLU A 272 11.48 21.33 -9.01
N SER A 273 11.79 20.08 -9.41
CA SER A 273 11.71 18.92 -8.55
C SER A 273 13.08 18.66 -7.90
N TYR A 274 13.06 18.26 -6.63
CA TYR A 274 14.25 18.00 -5.83
C TYR A 274 14.35 16.52 -5.52
N PRO A 275 15.58 15.94 -5.54
CA PRO A 275 15.78 14.55 -5.24
C PRO A 275 15.54 14.26 -3.74
N VAL A 276 14.94 13.10 -3.48
CA VAL A 276 14.78 12.54 -2.13
C VAL A 276 15.30 11.12 -2.19
N PHE A 277 16.17 10.75 -1.27
CA PHE A 277 16.61 9.37 -1.12
C PHE A 277 16.86 9.06 0.35
N GLY A 278 16.74 7.80 0.68
CA GLY A 278 16.95 7.37 2.05
C GLY A 278 17.14 5.88 2.19
N PHE A 279 17.37 5.49 3.42
CA PHE A 279 17.51 4.11 3.80
C PHE A 279 16.76 3.84 5.12
N ASN A 280 16.38 2.59 5.30
CA ASN A 280 15.98 2.01 6.56
C ASN A 280 16.82 0.76 6.80
N PHE A 281 17.41 0.66 7.96
CA PHE A 281 18.14 -0.53 8.41
C PHE A 281 17.48 -1.04 9.70
N ALA A 282 17.06 -2.30 9.72
CA ALA A 282 16.40 -2.88 10.88
C ALA A 282 16.94 -4.29 11.21
N PRO A 283 17.73 -4.46 12.28
CA PRO A 283 17.94 -5.76 12.89
C PRO A 283 16.64 -6.24 13.57
N MET A 284 16.17 -7.43 13.18
CA MET A 284 14.91 -8.02 13.60
C MET A 284 15.16 -9.35 14.29
N TYR A 285 14.67 -9.51 15.52
CA TYR A 285 14.65 -10.76 16.24
C TYR A 285 13.37 -11.53 15.90
N ASN A 286 13.50 -12.66 15.24
CA ASN A 286 12.42 -13.53 14.86
C ASN A 286 12.06 -14.43 16.07
N VAL A 287 10.94 -14.14 16.72
CA VAL A 287 10.46 -14.80 17.94
C VAL A 287 9.79 -16.13 17.61
N ASP A 288 8.94 -16.11 16.59
CA ASP A 288 8.25 -17.26 16.02
C ASP A 288 7.98 -17.06 14.53
N TYR A 289 7.19 -17.95 13.92
CA TYR A 289 6.85 -17.88 12.51
C TYR A 289 6.13 -16.58 12.10
N LYS A 290 5.44 -15.91 13.03
CA LYS A 290 4.59 -14.74 12.76
C LYS A 290 5.10 -13.46 13.39
N LEU A 291 5.87 -13.54 14.47
CA LEU A 291 6.25 -12.36 15.24
C LEU A 291 7.74 -12.07 15.09
N ARG A 292 8.03 -10.86 14.64
CA ARG A 292 9.37 -10.29 14.59
C ARG A 292 9.40 -8.98 15.39
N LEU A 293 10.41 -8.80 16.20
CA LEU A 293 10.64 -7.61 17.02
C LEU A 293 12.00 -7.04 16.67
N GLY A 294 12.11 -5.73 16.60
CA GLY A 294 13.39 -5.10 16.28
C GLY A 294 13.42 -3.61 16.52
N VAL A 295 14.50 -3.02 16.09
CA VAL A 295 14.71 -1.58 16.06
C VAL A 295 15.08 -1.18 14.64
N SER A 296 14.77 0.05 14.23
CA SER A 296 15.25 0.56 12.95
C SER A 296 16.03 1.85 13.11
N LEU A 297 16.99 2.03 12.21
CA LEU A 297 17.67 3.27 11.95
C LEU A 297 17.25 3.76 10.57
N ASP A 298 16.76 4.98 10.51
CA ASP A 298 16.26 5.61 9.30
C ASP A 298 17.09 6.84 8.95
N GLY A 299 17.46 6.98 7.68
CA GLY A 299 18.13 8.17 7.17
C GLY A 299 17.46 8.65 5.90
N VAL A 300 17.17 9.94 5.80
CA VAL A 300 16.55 10.57 4.63
C VAL A 300 17.28 11.84 4.28
N TYR A 301 17.66 11.98 3.02
CA TYR A 301 18.01 13.23 2.38
C TYR A 301 16.82 13.73 1.59
N ASP A 302 16.39 14.97 1.83
CA ASP A 302 15.33 15.65 1.07
C ASP A 302 15.86 16.98 0.54
N GLY A 303 16.19 17.04 -0.75
CA GLY A 303 16.72 18.24 -1.41
C GLY A 303 15.73 19.41 -1.40
N SER A 304 14.44 19.18 -1.10
CA SER A 304 13.42 20.22 -0.94
C SER A 304 13.24 20.68 0.51
N ALA A 305 13.96 20.09 1.47
CA ALA A 305 13.81 20.45 2.87
C ALA A 305 14.47 21.80 3.17
N ASN A 306 13.76 22.60 4.00
CA ASN A 306 14.26 23.88 4.51
C ASN A 306 14.71 24.88 3.43
N LEU A 307 14.16 24.76 2.20
CA LEU A 307 14.34 25.80 1.18
C LEU A 307 13.64 27.09 1.62
N TYR A 308 14.25 28.24 1.34
CA TYR A 308 13.69 29.54 1.65
C TYR A 308 13.88 30.53 0.47
N LEU A 309 13.08 31.57 0.45
CA LEU A 309 13.16 32.64 -0.55
C LEU A 309 14.15 33.71 -0.07
N SER A 310 14.90 34.27 -1.00
CA SER A 310 15.89 35.34 -0.69
C SER A 310 15.22 36.69 -0.41
N ASP A 311 14.07 36.95 -1.03
CA ASP A 311 13.32 38.21 -0.97
C ASP A 311 11.83 37.94 -0.95
N GLU A 312 11.00 38.95 -0.66
CA GLU A 312 9.56 38.88 -0.83
C GLU A 312 9.22 38.69 -2.32
N VAL A 313 8.51 37.63 -2.63
CA VAL A 313 8.13 37.28 -4.00
C VAL A 313 6.61 37.40 -4.11
N TYR A 314 6.16 38.11 -5.14
CA TYR A 314 4.76 38.19 -5.52
C TYR A 314 4.57 37.45 -6.85
N GLY A 315 3.70 36.43 -6.85
CA GLY A 315 3.41 35.63 -8.04
C GLY A 315 4.31 34.39 -8.18
N ASP A 316 4.70 34.09 -9.43
CA ASP A 316 5.51 32.86 -9.71
C ASP A 316 6.92 32.98 -9.15
N ILE A 317 7.38 31.86 -8.57
CA ILE A 317 8.70 31.77 -7.97
C ILE A 317 9.74 31.44 -9.05
N ASP A 318 10.73 32.32 -9.23
CA ASP A 318 11.89 32.04 -10.06
C ASP A 318 12.92 31.18 -9.29
N LYS A 319 13.61 30.31 -10.01
CA LYS A 319 14.66 29.46 -9.46
C LYS A 319 15.78 30.24 -8.77
N SER A 320 16.12 31.43 -9.28
CA SER A 320 17.16 32.31 -8.73
C SER A 320 16.83 32.86 -7.35
N GLN A 321 15.54 32.90 -6.99
CA GLN A 321 15.06 33.38 -5.68
C GLN A 321 15.11 32.31 -4.58
N ILE A 322 15.32 31.05 -4.96
CA ILE A 322 15.37 29.93 -4.01
C ILE A 322 16.79 29.81 -3.45
N ARG A 323 16.89 29.86 -2.13
CA ARG A 323 18.11 29.62 -1.38
C ARG A 323 18.08 28.23 -0.75
N ARG A 324 19.19 27.53 -0.87
CA ARG A 324 19.39 26.22 -0.25
C ARG A 324 20.02 26.41 1.12
N PRO A 325 19.55 25.71 2.15
CA PRO A 325 20.20 25.71 3.46
C PRO A 325 21.52 24.95 3.40
N ALA A 326 22.26 24.95 4.50
CA ALA A 326 23.41 24.05 4.67
C ALA A 326 22.97 22.59 4.51
N LEU A 327 23.81 21.77 3.88
CA LEU A 327 23.49 20.41 3.48
C LEU A 327 22.92 19.55 4.64
N TYR A 328 23.46 19.70 5.85
CA TYR A 328 23.02 18.95 7.03
C TYR A 328 21.54 19.23 7.40
N ASN A 329 21.00 20.40 7.05
CA ASN A 329 19.58 20.74 7.27
C ASN A 329 18.64 20.03 6.29
N GLN A 330 19.16 19.34 5.31
CA GLN A 330 18.41 18.54 4.35
C GLN A 330 18.42 17.04 4.70
N PHE A 331 19.14 16.66 5.77
CA PHE A 331 19.15 15.30 6.30
C PHE A 331 18.24 15.18 7.52
N ALA A 332 17.55 14.04 7.59
CA ALA A 332 16.84 13.60 8.79
C ALA A 332 17.32 12.20 9.16
N LEU A 333 17.55 11.99 10.46
CA LEU A 333 17.87 10.70 11.04
C LEU A 333 16.78 10.35 12.05
N GLY A 334 16.38 9.11 12.10
CA GLY A 334 15.38 8.61 13.01
C GLY A 334 15.71 7.21 13.55
N MET A 335 15.16 6.90 14.70
CA MET A 335 15.17 5.55 15.26
C MET A 335 13.76 5.19 15.69
N SER A 336 13.37 3.93 15.48
CA SER A 336 12.06 3.44 15.93
C SER A 336 12.12 2.00 16.43
N GLY A 337 11.16 1.64 17.31
CA GLY A 337 10.86 0.25 17.60
C GLY A 337 10.02 -0.35 16.47
N ARG A 338 10.30 -1.58 16.09
CA ARG A 338 9.62 -2.28 15.01
C ARG A 338 9.00 -3.58 15.51
N VAL A 339 7.72 -3.76 15.22
CA VAL A 339 6.98 -4.98 15.50
C VAL A 339 6.31 -5.41 14.20
N GLU A 340 6.59 -6.62 13.78
CA GLU A 340 5.95 -7.21 12.60
C GLU A 340 5.20 -8.46 13.01
N TYR A 341 3.94 -8.52 12.61
CA TYR A 341 3.10 -9.71 12.75
C TYR A 341 2.54 -10.09 11.37
N VAL A 342 2.80 -11.34 10.94
CA VAL A 342 2.42 -11.87 9.62
C VAL A 342 1.15 -12.71 9.69
#